data_bad7bd495f46eed58425128a3f97dd71
#
_entry.id   bad7bd495f46eed58425128a3f97dd71
#
_cell.length_a   1.000
_cell.length_b   1.000
_cell.length_c   1.000
_cell.angle_alpha   90.00
_cell.angle_beta   90.00
_cell.angle_gamma   90.00
#
_symmetry.space_group_name_H-M   'P 1'
#
loop_
_entity.id
_entity.type
_entity.pdbx_description
1 polymer ?
#
loop_
_entity_poly.entity_id
_entity_poly.type
_entity_poly.pdbx_seq_one_letter_code
_entity_poly.pdbx_strand_id
1 'polypeptide(L)'
;MIVILPLISVILLQKGFKVREEAPASSRLIQTDLQQIPDYFTISHRGDTITKQKMHNKVILLDFASYSCGTTNDARERKLFEIQEDYYGKTKAFRILTHTLQPAQDLTPQLKLMAERYAAREIWHFLSDTDSSSIRLFDFCNKSTNNITFSETDSACPRFVYLIDGEGNLRGVYDPLDVKQNQDLYNDILFLLNKLDLK
;
A
#
# COMPACT_ATOMS: atom_id res chain seq x y z
N MET A 1 -18.36 -45.08 -14.41
CA MET A 1 -18.68 -43.95 -13.51
C MET A 1 -17.48 -43.36 -12.79
N ILE A 2 -16.28 -43.94 -12.85
CA ILE A 2 -15.07 -43.51 -12.06
C ILE A 2 -14.24 -42.40 -12.77
N VAL A 3 -14.40 -42.23 -14.09
CA VAL A 3 -13.57 -41.25 -14.86
C VAL A 3 -14.15 -39.84 -14.89
N ILE A 4 -15.42 -39.65 -14.59
CA ILE A 4 -16.10 -38.34 -14.66
C ILE A 4 -15.72 -37.42 -13.48
N LEU A 5 -15.51 -37.99 -12.28
CA LEU A 5 -15.15 -37.22 -11.06
C LEU A 5 -13.80 -36.51 -11.16
N PRO A 6 -12.71 -37.14 -11.62
CA PRO A 6 -11.43 -36.42 -11.76
C PRO A 6 -11.48 -35.36 -12.87
N LEU A 7 -12.27 -35.54 -13.92
CA LEU A 7 -12.41 -34.55 -15.00
C LEU A 7 -13.13 -33.28 -14.52
N ILE A 8 -14.20 -33.44 -13.73
CA ILE A 8 -14.93 -32.35 -13.11
C ILE A 8 -14.02 -31.57 -12.11
N SER A 9 -13.22 -32.31 -11.32
CA SER A 9 -12.26 -31.72 -10.40
C SER A 9 -11.20 -30.88 -11.12
N VAL A 10 -10.67 -31.36 -12.23
CA VAL A 10 -9.69 -30.62 -13.07
C VAL A 10 -10.33 -29.37 -13.68
N ILE A 11 -11.57 -29.43 -14.17
CA ILE A 11 -12.29 -28.28 -14.74
C ILE A 11 -12.59 -27.24 -13.66
N LEU A 12 -12.98 -27.67 -12.46
CA LEU A 12 -13.22 -26.77 -11.32
C LEU A 12 -11.93 -26.12 -10.82
N LEU A 13 -10.81 -26.87 -10.80
CA LEU A 13 -9.49 -26.33 -10.49
C LEU A 13 -9.03 -25.33 -11.55
N GLN A 14 -9.17 -25.63 -12.83
CA GLN A 14 -8.83 -24.72 -13.92
C GLN A 14 -9.68 -23.44 -13.89
N LYS A 15 -10.99 -23.53 -13.60
CA LYS A 15 -11.84 -22.35 -13.40
C LYS A 15 -11.42 -21.57 -12.15
N GLY A 16 -11.07 -22.25 -11.05
CA GLY A 16 -10.54 -21.61 -9.84
C GLY A 16 -9.21 -20.89 -10.08
N PHE A 17 -8.32 -21.45 -10.92
CA PHE A 17 -7.08 -20.78 -11.33
C PHE A 17 -7.35 -19.56 -12.24
N LYS A 18 -8.23 -19.67 -13.24
CA LYS A 18 -8.59 -18.53 -14.11
C LYS A 18 -9.23 -17.37 -13.33
N VAL A 19 -10.07 -17.66 -12.34
CA VAL A 19 -10.64 -16.62 -11.45
C VAL A 19 -9.57 -15.91 -10.63
N ARG A 20 -8.40 -16.54 -10.40
CA ARG A 20 -7.25 -15.90 -9.73
C ARG A 20 -6.37 -15.03 -10.64
N GLU A 21 -6.42 -15.22 -11.97
CA GLU A 21 -5.68 -14.41 -12.93
C GLU A 21 -6.37 -13.08 -13.23
N GLU A 22 -7.68 -12.99 -13.06
CA GLU A 22 -8.46 -11.77 -13.27
C GLU A 22 -8.70 -11.04 -11.94
N ALA A 23 -8.59 -9.71 -11.98
CA ALA A 23 -8.94 -8.90 -10.82
C ALA A 23 -10.41 -9.11 -10.46
N PRO A 24 -10.78 -9.09 -9.15
CA PRO A 24 -12.17 -9.19 -8.73
C PRO A 24 -13.06 -8.17 -9.45
N ALA A 25 -14.31 -8.50 -9.72
CA ALA A 25 -15.26 -7.60 -10.39
C ALA A 25 -15.48 -6.27 -9.63
N SER A 26 -15.25 -6.27 -8.32
CA SER A 26 -15.24 -5.09 -7.45
C SER A 26 -13.89 -4.37 -7.36
N SER A 27 -12.85 -4.89 -8.05
CA SER A 27 -11.51 -4.33 -7.99
C SER A 27 -11.47 -2.87 -8.47
N ARG A 28 -10.76 -2.04 -7.73
CA ARG A 28 -10.46 -0.66 -8.09
C ARG A 28 -9.08 -0.50 -8.73
N LEU A 29 -8.41 -1.62 -9.04
CA LEU A 29 -7.07 -1.60 -9.62
C LEU A 29 -7.05 -0.92 -10.98
N ILE A 30 -6.11 0.00 -11.15
CA ILE A 30 -5.72 0.56 -12.43
C ILE A 30 -5.08 -0.57 -13.24
N GLN A 31 -5.65 -0.90 -14.40
CA GLN A 31 -5.20 -2.02 -15.23
C GLN A 31 -4.44 -1.59 -16.48
N THR A 32 -4.70 -0.39 -16.97
CA THR A 32 -4.08 0.21 -18.17
C THR A 32 -3.37 1.50 -17.80
N ASP A 33 -2.45 1.94 -18.67
CA ASP A 33 -1.68 3.18 -18.52
C ASP A 33 -0.97 3.28 -17.16
N LEU A 34 -0.35 2.16 -16.73
CA LEU A 34 0.32 2.06 -15.45
C LEU A 34 1.49 3.04 -15.38
N GLN A 35 1.49 3.84 -14.32
CA GLN A 35 2.54 4.80 -14.05
C GLN A 35 3.43 4.30 -12.92
N GLN A 36 4.73 4.24 -13.19
CA GLN A 36 5.71 3.91 -12.16
C GLN A 36 5.92 5.09 -11.21
N ILE A 37 5.91 4.80 -9.90
CA ILE A 37 6.28 5.80 -8.90
C ILE A 37 7.72 6.29 -9.13
N PRO A 38 8.01 7.58 -8.86
CA PRO A 38 9.36 8.12 -8.95
C PRO A 38 10.31 7.42 -7.98
N ASP A 39 11.60 7.54 -8.24
CA ASP A 39 12.61 7.10 -7.28
C ASP A 39 12.56 7.94 -6.02
N TYR A 40 12.74 7.29 -4.89
CA TYR A 40 12.81 7.93 -3.58
C TYR A 40 13.93 7.34 -2.74
N PHE A 41 14.44 8.16 -1.84
CA PHE A 41 15.44 7.80 -0.86
C PHE A 41 14.95 8.29 0.52
N THR A 42 14.68 7.36 1.42
CA THR A 42 14.14 7.66 2.75
C THR A 42 14.81 6.84 3.83
N ILE A 43 14.74 7.32 5.07
CA ILE A 43 15.27 6.62 6.23
C ILE A 43 14.10 6.20 7.12
N SER A 44 14.09 4.94 7.53
CA SER A 44 13.05 4.39 8.39
C SER A 44 13.29 4.75 9.86
N HIS A 45 12.25 4.62 10.69
CA HIS A 45 12.35 4.75 12.15
C HIS A 45 13.36 3.78 12.80
N ARG A 46 13.81 2.75 12.06
CA ARG A 46 14.85 1.79 12.48
C ARG A 46 16.24 2.17 12.01
N GLY A 47 16.38 3.24 11.24
CA GLY A 47 17.65 3.66 10.64
C GLY A 47 17.96 2.99 9.30
N ASP A 48 17.06 2.15 8.78
CA ASP A 48 17.26 1.50 7.49
C ASP A 48 16.99 2.47 6.33
N THR A 49 17.82 2.42 5.31
CA THR A 49 17.54 3.11 4.04
C THR A 49 16.49 2.34 3.24
N ILE A 50 15.41 3.01 2.87
CA ILE A 50 14.34 2.49 2.03
C ILE A 50 14.33 3.24 0.69
N THR A 51 14.40 2.47 -0.40
CA THR A 51 14.37 2.99 -1.78
C THR A 51 13.39 2.18 -2.62
N LYS A 52 12.94 2.73 -3.74
CA LYS A 52 12.11 2.01 -4.71
C LYS A 52 12.73 0.66 -5.12
N GLN A 53 14.04 0.64 -5.37
CA GLN A 53 14.75 -0.57 -5.76
C GLN A 53 14.72 -1.67 -4.69
N LYS A 54 14.87 -1.31 -3.41
CA LYS A 54 14.77 -2.27 -2.29
C LYS A 54 13.34 -2.80 -2.11
N MET A 55 12.35 -2.10 -2.64
CA MET A 55 10.94 -2.48 -2.57
C MET A 55 10.47 -3.26 -3.81
N HIS A 56 11.35 -3.53 -4.77
CA HIS A 56 11.03 -4.39 -5.92
C HIS A 56 10.56 -5.78 -5.46
N ASN A 57 9.62 -6.37 -6.19
CA ASN A 57 8.96 -7.63 -5.83
C ASN A 57 8.21 -7.61 -4.49
N LYS A 58 7.68 -6.43 -4.10
CA LYS A 58 6.79 -6.28 -2.95
C LYS A 58 5.54 -5.51 -3.34
N VAL A 59 4.41 -5.93 -2.82
CA VAL A 59 3.18 -5.12 -2.81
C VAL A 59 3.32 -4.10 -1.70
N ILE A 60 3.17 -2.82 -2.00
CA ILE A 60 3.35 -1.74 -1.06
C ILE A 60 2.03 -1.02 -0.85
N LEU A 61 1.63 -0.89 0.40
CA LEU A 61 0.63 0.07 0.82
C LEU A 61 1.34 1.35 1.25
N LEU A 62 1.26 2.36 0.40
CA LEU A 62 1.90 3.65 0.58
C LEU A 62 0.94 4.59 1.29
N ASP A 63 1.38 5.19 2.36
CA ASP A 63 0.66 6.15 3.18
C ASP A 63 1.48 7.42 3.38
N PHE A 64 0.80 8.54 3.60
CA PHE A 64 1.42 9.81 3.90
C PHE A 64 0.84 10.39 5.18
N ALA A 65 1.71 10.88 6.04
CA ALA A 65 1.35 11.46 7.33
C ALA A 65 1.90 12.88 7.49
N SER A 66 1.12 13.72 8.15
CA SER A 66 1.55 15.04 8.61
C SER A 66 1.31 15.16 10.10
N TYR A 67 2.31 15.59 10.87
CA TYR A 67 2.18 15.77 12.33
C TYR A 67 1.09 16.78 12.72
N SER A 68 0.74 17.70 11.82
CA SER A 68 -0.32 18.67 12.06
C SER A 68 -1.74 18.10 12.03
N CYS A 69 -1.91 16.86 11.58
CA CYS A 69 -3.22 16.27 11.28
C CYS A 69 -3.85 15.45 12.43
N GLY A 70 -3.17 15.33 13.56
CA GLY A 70 -3.72 14.81 14.82
C GLY A 70 -4.64 13.59 14.66
N THR A 71 -5.92 13.75 15.04
CA THR A 71 -6.91 12.66 15.06
C THR A 71 -7.25 12.06 13.70
N THR A 72 -7.06 12.80 12.60
CA THR A 72 -7.26 12.27 11.23
C THR A 72 -6.22 11.21 10.91
N ASN A 73 -4.97 11.43 11.28
CA ASN A 73 -3.94 10.40 11.18
C ASN A 73 -4.32 9.19 12.05
N ASP A 74 -4.69 9.40 13.31
CA ASP A 74 -4.97 8.32 14.25
C ASP A 74 -6.02 7.32 13.73
N ALA A 75 -7.08 7.80 13.09
CA ALA A 75 -8.13 6.94 12.55
C ALA A 75 -7.61 6.09 11.38
N ARG A 76 -6.80 6.69 10.50
CA ARG A 76 -6.21 6.02 9.33
C ARG A 76 -5.15 5.01 9.76
N GLU A 77 -4.22 5.39 10.63
CA GLU A 77 -3.19 4.49 11.12
C GLU A 77 -3.74 3.29 11.89
N ARG A 78 -4.89 3.42 12.57
CA ARG A 78 -5.57 2.26 13.15
C ARG A 78 -6.01 1.26 12.08
N LYS A 79 -6.48 1.74 10.93
CA LYS A 79 -6.80 0.86 9.79
C LYS A 79 -5.55 0.21 9.19
N LEU A 80 -4.44 0.94 9.12
CA LEU A 80 -3.16 0.37 8.70
C LEU A 80 -2.65 -0.68 9.71
N PHE A 81 -2.88 -0.46 11.01
CA PHE A 81 -2.58 -1.46 12.04
C PHE A 81 -3.41 -2.75 11.84
N GLU A 82 -4.72 -2.64 11.57
CA GLU A 82 -5.56 -3.80 11.27
C GLU A 82 -5.01 -4.57 10.05
N ILE A 83 -4.65 -3.86 8.97
CA ILE A 83 -4.04 -4.45 7.78
C ILE A 83 -2.68 -5.11 8.13
N GLN A 84 -1.85 -4.45 8.95
CA GLN A 84 -0.59 -5.03 9.40
C GLN A 84 -0.82 -6.39 10.10
N GLU A 85 -1.75 -6.46 11.05
CA GLU A 85 -2.01 -7.71 11.79
C GLU A 85 -2.52 -8.82 10.88
N ASP A 86 -3.26 -8.46 9.82
CA ASP A 86 -3.76 -9.43 8.85
C ASP A 86 -2.67 -10.02 7.94
N TYR A 87 -1.60 -9.28 7.66
CA TYR A 87 -0.54 -9.71 6.74
C TYR A 87 0.78 -10.06 7.43
N TYR A 88 1.01 -9.62 8.66
CA TYR A 88 2.22 -9.91 9.41
C TYR A 88 2.40 -11.43 9.63
N GLY A 89 3.59 -11.94 9.33
CA GLY A 89 3.91 -13.35 9.45
C GLY A 89 3.31 -14.26 8.34
N LYS A 90 2.39 -13.73 7.51
CA LYS A 90 1.75 -14.51 6.43
C LYS A 90 2.47 -14.37 5.09
N THR A 91 3.12 -13.24 4.85
CA THR A 91 3.89 -12.99 3.62
C THR A 91 5.10 -12.10 3.85
N LYS A 92 6.18 -12.35 3.11
CA LYS A 92 7.36 -11.47 3.07
C LYS A 92 7.28 -10.44 1.94
N ALA A 93 6.26 -10.53 1.09
CA ALA A 93 6.09 -9.70 -0.10
C ALA A 93 5.23 -8.45 0.13
N PHE A 94 4.73 -8.19 1.34
CA PHE A 94 3.92 -7.02 1.66
C PHE A 94 4.65 -6.04 2.57
N ARG A 95 4.48 -4.74 2.31
CA ARG A 95 5.01 -3.65 3.15
C ARG A 95 4.00 -2.52 3.26
N ILE A 96 3.99 -1.86 4.43
CA ILE A 96 3.32 -0.59 4.66
C ILE A 96 4.41 0.47 4.83
N LEU A 97 4.35 1.54 4.04
CA LEU A 97 5.30 2.64 4.05
C LEU A 97 4.56 3.93 4.34
N THR A 98 4.71 4.48 5.55
CA THR A 98 4.15 5.77 5.94
C THR A 98 5.23 6.84 5.81
N HIS A 99 5.14 7.68 4.79
CA HIS A 99 6.03 8.81 4.54
C HIS A 99 5.56 10.05 5.27
N THR A 100 6.45 10.72 6.00
CA THR A 100 6.14 12.03 6.59
C THR A 100 6.33 13.14 5.56
N LEU A 101 5.40 14.10 5.53
CA LEU A 101 5.42 15.23 4.61
C LEU A 101 6.08 16.49 5.19
N GLN A 102 6.66 16.41 6.39
CA GLN A 102 7.41 17.51 6.95
C GLN A 102 8.84 17.56 6.39
N PRO A 103 9.33 18.78 6.08
CA PRO A 103 10.71 18.95 5.66
C PRO A 103 11.68 18.53 6.76
N ALA A 104 12.81 17.99 6.35
CA ALA A 104 13.82 17.37 7.19
C ALA A 104 14.38 18.26 8.31
N GLN A 105 13.93 17.95 9.47
CA GLN A 105 14.71 18.01 10.71
C GLN A 105 15.00 16.54 11.07
N ASP A 106 15.89 16.28 12.03
CA ASP A 106 16.08 14.90 12.51
C ASP A 106 14.75 14.38 13.12
N LEU A 107 13.91 13.80 12.27
CA LEU A 107 12.60 13.25 12.64
C LEU A 107 12.69 11.85 13.23
N THR A 108 13.88 11.27 13.33
CA THR A 108 14.08 9.91 13.82
C THR A 108 13.41 9.64 15.17
N PRO A 109 13.50 10.53 16.19
CA PRO A 109 12.80 10.33 17.46
C PRO A 109 11.28 10.30 17.30
N GLN A 110 10.73 11.21 16.50
CA GLN A 110 9.29 11.28 16.24
C GLN A 110 8.78 10.05 15.47
N LEU A 111 9.54 9.58 14.48
CA LEU A 111 9.22 8.36 13.75
C LEU A 111 9.20 7.12 14.66
N LYS A 112 10.13 7.05 15.62
CA LYS A 112 10.14 5.98 16.63
C LYS A 112 8.91 6.02 17.51
N LEU A 113 8.53 7.20 17.99
CA LEU A 113 7.32 7.38 18.79
C LEU A 113 6.06 6.99 18.02
N MET A 114 5.96 7.33 16.72
CA MET A 114 4.85 6.88 15.87
C MET A 114 4.85 5.36 15.72
N ALA A 115 5.99 4.77 15.45
CA ALA A 115 6.12 3.31 15.31
C ALA A 115 5.73 2.57 16.59
N GLU A 116 6.12 3.09 17.75
CA GLU A 116 5.72 2.55 19.08
C GLU A 116 4.22 2.72 19.32
N ARG A 117 3.67 3.91 19.05
CA ARG A 117 2.26 4.23 19.24
C ARG A 117 1.33 3.28 18.48
N TYR A 118 1.70 2.92 17.25
CA TYR A 118 0.92 2.05 16.40
C TYR A 118 1.45 0.60 16.38
N ALA A 119 2.33 0.23 17.30
CA ALA A 119 2.93 -1.09 17.41
C ALA A 119 3.45 -1.62 16.05
N ALA A 120 4.18 -0.76 15.31
CA ALA A 120 4.68 -1.07 13.98
C ALA A 120 5.65 -2.26 14.01
N ARG A 121 5.30 -3.33 13.31
CA ARG A 121 6.11 -4.53 13.11
C ARG A 121 7.04 -4.36 11.90
N GLU A 122 7.78 -5.40 11.55
CA GLU A 122 8.79 -5.38 10.47
C GLU A 122 8.26 -5.03 9.09
N ILE A 123 6.96 -5.23 8.85
CA ILE A 123 6.33 -4.92 7.57
C ILE A 123 5.85 -3.46 7.46
N TRP A 124 5.87 -2.70 8.56
CA TRP A 124 5.44 -1.30 8.58
C TRP A 124 6.59 -0.37 8.94
N HIS A 125 6.91 0.55 8.03
CA HIS A 125 8.00 1.52 8.18
C HIS A 125 7.44 2.94 8.19
N PHE A 126 7.81 3.71 9.21
CA PHE A 126 7.64 5.16 9.24
C PHE A 126 8.90 5.79 8.68
N LEU A 127 8.76 6.68 7.70
CA LEU A 127 9.84 7.16 6.84
C LEU A 127 9.93 8.67 6.84
N SER A 128 11.16 9.17 6.80
CA SER A 128 11.45 10.57 6.52
C SER A 128 12.56 10.68 5.47
N ASP A 129 12.68 11.84 4.85
CA ASP A 129 13.73 12.17 3.89
C ASP A 129 14.31 13.57 4.13
N THR A 130 15.46 13.82 3.52
CA THR A 130 16.15 15.11 3.56
C THR A 130 16.07 15.87 2.23
N ASP A 131 15.57 15.24 1.17
CA ASP A 131 15.60 15.73 -0.21
C ASP A 131 14.21 15.97 -0.81
N SER A 132 13.17 15.97 0.02
CA SER A 132 11.76 16.10 -0.38
C SER A 132 11.26 14.97 -1.29
N SER A 133 11.87 13.77 -1.22
CA SER A 133 11.40 12.58 -1.95
C SER A 133 9.95 12.24 -1.61
N SER A 134 9.58 12.33 -0.34
CA SER A 134 8.22 12.04 0.14
C SER A 134 7.20 13.00 -0.46
N ILE A 135 7.53 14.29 -0.56
CA ILE A 135 6.65 15.30 -1.17
C ILE A 135 6.47 15.03 -2.67
N ARG A 136 7.58 14.76 -3.40
CA ARG A 136 7.51 14.41 -4.82
C ARG A 136 6.69 13.16 -5.09
N LEU A 137 6.83 12.16 -4.22
CA LEU A 137 6.07 10.92 -4.31
C LEU A 137 4.56 11.15 -4.03
N PHE A 138 4.25 11.97 -3.04
CA PHE A 138 2.88 12.37 -2.74
C PHE A 138 2.22 13.13 -3.91
N ASP A 139 2.92 14.13 -4.47
CA ASP A 139 2.44 14.88 -5.62
C ASP A 139 2.22 14.00 -6.84
N PHE A 140 3.11 13.04 -7.08
CA PHE A 140 2.96 12.06 -8.15
C PHE A 140 1.69 11.22 -7.95
N CYS A 141 1.50 10.65 -6.76
CA CYS A 141 0.32 9.84 -6.45
C CYS A 141 -0.98 10.62 -6.64
N ASN A 142 -1.03 11.86 -6.16
CA ASN A 142 -2.20 12.72 -6.31
C ASN A 142 -2.49 13.06 -7.78
N LYS A 143 -1.48 13.40 -8.58
CA LYS A 143 -1.64 13.73 -10.01
C LYS A 143 -2.05 12.51 -10.84
N SER A 144 -1.51 11.35 -10.52
CA SER A 144 -1.80 10.12 -11.26
C SER A 144 -3.19 9.54 -11.01
N THR A 145 -3.90 10.08 -10.01
CA THR A 145 -5.26 9.65 -9.64
C THR A 145 -6.33 10.65 -10.06
N ASN A 146 -6.17 11.33 -11.19
CA ASN A 146 -6.98 12.43 -11.75
C ASN A 146 -8.50 12.28 -11.69
N ASN A 147 -9.06 11.16 -11.27
CA ASN A 147 -10.49 10.92 -11.09
C ASN A 147 -10.99 11.16 -9.65
N ILE A 148 -10.11 11.57 -8.75
CA ILE A 148 -10.44 11.87 -7.36
C ILE A 148 -10.24 13.36 -7.18
N THR A 149 -11.33 14.11 -7.08
CA THR A 149 -11.29 15.52 -6.70
C THR A 149 -10.80 15.62 -5.26
N PHE A 150 -9.52 15.92 -5.11
CA PHE A 150 -8.99 16.31 -3.80
C PHE A 150 -9.53 17.71 -3.49
N SER A 151 -10.15 17.87 -2.34
CA SER A 151 -10.40 19.20 -1.78
C SER A 151 -9.04 19.86 -1.45
N GLU A 152 -8.92 21.17 -1.61
CA GLU A 152 -7.69 21.90 -1.21
C GLU A 152 -7.33 21.68 0.28
N THR A 153 -8.31 21.30 1.10
CA THR A 153 -8.11 20.91 2.50
C THR A 153 -7.45 19.54 2.65
N ASP A 154 -7.53 18.66 1.67
CA ASP A 154 -6.97 17.30 1.72
C ASP A 154 -5.44 17.29 1.55
N SER A 155 -4.86 18.36 0.97
CA SER A 155 -3.39 18.49 0.85
C SER A 155 -2.69 18.72 2.19
N ALA A 156 -3.38 19.30 3.17
CA ALA A 156 -2.82 19.51 4.51
C ALA A 156 -2.85 18.23 5.35
N CYS A 157 -3.87 17.39 5.17
CA CYS A 157 -4.07 16.15 5.92
C CYS A 157 -4.39 15.00 4.95
N PRO A 158 -3.38 14.25 4.52
CA PRO A 158 -3.58 13.12 3.60
C PRO A 158 -4.61 12.13 4.14
N ARG A 159 -5.60 11.79 3.30
CA ARG A 159 -6.70 10.90 3.66
C ARG A 159 -6.55 9.52 3.03
N PHE A 160 -5.96 9.48 1.85
CA PHE A 160 -5.92 8.29 1.02
C PHE A 160 -4.63 7.51 1.21
N VAL A 161 -4.73 6.21 0.96
CA VAL A 161 -3.59 5.29 0.82
C VAL A 161 -3.50 4.81 -0.63
N TYR A 162 -2.29 4.46 -1.05
CA TYR A 162 -2.00 4.12 -2.44
C TYR A 162 -1.42 2.71 -2.51
N LEU A 163 -1.91 1.91 -3.43
CA LEU A 163 -1.45 0.54 -3.63
C LEU A 163 -0.48 0.49 -4.81
N ILE A 164 0.72 -0.04 -4.55
CA ILE A 164 1.82 -0.16 -5.51
C ILE A 164 2.12 -1.65 -5.71
N ASP A 165 2.30 -2.08 -6.95
CA ASP A 165 2.65 -3.47 -7.27
C ASP A 165 4.15 -3.76 -7.16
N GLY A 166 4.53 -5.03 -7.35
CA GLY A 166 5.91 -5.48 -7.27
C GLY A 166 6.86 -4.90 -8.31
N GLU A 167 6.35 -4.26 -9.35
CA GLU A 167 7.12 -3.57 -10.38
C GLU A 167 7.25 -2.07 -10.11
N GLY A 168 6.60 -1.57 -9.05
CA GLY A 168 6.59 -0.16 -8.68
C GLY A 168 5.54 0.67 -9.43
N ASN A 169 4.50 0.04 -9.97
CA ASN A 169 3.41 0.76 -10.62
C ASN A 169 2.32 1.12 -9.61
N LEU A 170 1.79 2.34 -9.71
CA LEU A 170 0.60 2.75 -8.98
C LEU A 170 -0.61 1.98 -9.50
N ARG A 171 -1.28 1.24 -8.61
CA ARG A 171 -2.38 0.33 -8.96
C ARG A 171 -3.73 0.78 -8.43
N GLY A 172 -3.77 1.61 -7.40
CA GLY A 172 -5.04 2.07 -6.84
C GLY A 172 -4.87 3.10 -5.74
N VAL A 173 -5.97 3.77 -5.43
CA VAL A 173 -6.09 4.72 -4.35
C VAL A 173 -7.37 4.43 -3.57
N TYR A 174 -7.27 4.47 -2.25
CA TYR A 174 -8.35 4.05 -1.36
C TYR A 174 -8.46 4.99 -0.17
N ASP A 175 -9.70 5.26 0.24
CA ASP A 175 -9.99 5.81 1.56
C ASP A 175 -10.15 4.64 2.55
N PRO A 176 -9.20 4.38 3.45
CA PRO A 176 -9.30 3.25 4.36
C PRO A 176 -10.40 3.42 5.42
N LEU A 177 -10.96 4.63 5.56
CA LEU A 177 -12.07 4.91 6.46
C LEU A 177 -13.44 4.67 5.80
N ASP A 178 -13.49 4.59 4.47
CA ASP A 178 -14.69 4.15 3.75
C ASP A 178 -14.77 2.62 3.74
N VAL A 179 -15.87 2.08 4.26
CA VAL A 179 -16.05 0.64 4.47
C VAL A 179 -15.90 -0.16 3.17
N LYS A 180 -16.46 0.36 2.06
CA LYS A 180 -16.39 -0.33 0.76
C LYS A 180 -14.99 -0.27 0.18
N GLN A 181 -14.36 0.91 0.18
CA GLN A 181 -13.01 1.06 -0.36
C GLN A 181 -11.98 0.28 0.47
N ASN A 182 -12.16 0.20 1.79
CA ASN A 182 -11.31 -0.62 2.63
C ASN A 182 -11.44 -2.11 2.28
N GLN A 183 -12.66 -2.62 2.04
CA GLN A 183 -12.87 -4.00 1.58
C GLN A 183 -12.22 -4.24 0.20
N ASP A 184 -12.38 -3.29 -0.73
CA ASP A 184 -11.77 -3.37 -2.05
C ASP A 184 -10.23 -3.38 -1.92
N LEU A 185 -9.65 -2.56 -1.04
CA LEU A 185 -8.21 -2.54 -0.74
C LEU A 185 -7.69 -3.92 -0.31
N TYR A 186 -8.37 -4.60 0.63
CA TYR A 186 -7.97 -5.94 1.06
C TYR A 186 -7.98 -6.95 -0.11
N ASN A 187 -9.04 -6.92 -0.93
CA ASN A 187 -9.16 -7.81 -2.08
C ASN A 187 -8.04 -7.55 -3.11
N ASP A 188 -7.71 -6.29 -3.34
CA ASP A 188 -6.71 -5.87 -4.32
C ASP A 188 -5.28 -6.14 -3.84
N ILE A 189 -5.00 -5.99 -2.53
CA ILE A 189 -3.73 -6.44 -1.93
C ILE A 189 -3.56 -7.94 -2.14
N LEU A 190 -4.57 -8.73 -1.79
CA LEU A 190 -4.52 -10.19 -1.94
C LEU A 190 -4.33 -10.61 -3.39
N PHE A 191 -5.01 -9.95 -4.33
CA PHE A 191 -4.86 -10.20 -5.76
C PHE A 191 -3.42 -9.94 -6.23
N LEU A 192 -2.82 -8.80 -5.85
CA LEU A 192 -1.45 -8.47 -6.24
C LEU A 192 -0.41 -9.41 -5.62
N LEU A 193 -0.61 -9.83 -4.36
CA LEU A 193 0.27 -10.81 -3.71
C LEU A 193 0.22 -12.16 -4.43
N ASN A 194 -0.97 -12.66 -4.76
CA ASN A 194 -1.13 -13.91 -5.53
C ASN A 194 -0.46 -13.82 -6.91
N LYS A 195 -0.50 -12.65 -7.55
CA LYS A 195 0.17 -12.43 -8.84
C LYS A 195 1.70 -12.44 -8.74
N LEU A 196 2.26 -12.03 -7.60
CA LEU A 196 3.71 -12.13 -7.36
C LEU A 196 4.15 -13.58 -7.14
N ASP A 197 3.36 -14.39 -6.43
CA ASP A 197 3.68 -15.78 -6.13
C ASP A 197 3.61 -16.68 -7.39
N LEU A 198 2.99 -16.20 -8.48
CA LEU A 198 2.87 -16.92 -9.76
C LEU A 198 4.03 -16.61 -10.73
N LYS A 199 4.91 -15.65 -10.41
CA LYS A 199 6.12 -15.30 -11.19
C LYS A 199 7.34 -16.04 -10.67
#